data_db47e507956ccd00e0ea81c2580fc028
#
_entry.id   db47e507956ccd00e0ea81c2580fc028
#
_cell.length_a   1.000
_cell.length_b   1.000
_cell.length_c   1.000
_cell.angle_alpha   90.00
_cell.angle_beta   90.00
_cell.angle_gamma   90.00
#
_symmetry.space_group_name_H-M   'P 1'
#
loop_
_entity.id
_entity.type
_entity.pdbx_description
1 polymer ?
#
loop_
_entity_poly.entity_id
_entity_poly.type
_entity_poly.pdbx_seq_one_letter_code
_entity_poly.pdbx_strand_id
1 'polypeptide(L)'
;MKSMLAKPKSKKIESATSLNEPEGQKLGQKNVDEPTYIEATDDSGQETIEEEIMSTIDNKDNEVADDTYINPADDNWDFIGGMDEDVAADDRLLPDNTAPSALNCGFIGVGGGGGKLAKAFIDLGFTKTIIVNTTEKDLPGGIDKEHVVIIPGADGVGKDVDLGKKLLKENSALVEDACRSRLGTVEWLFVLAGGGGGTGSACHALQDALSRYLKSVESKGKVVYIVTKPTAQELLNPTIAANYETLNEDVKGTPHIIIDNERQLQLLRGKVGMLNMFPAANSTFAKLFHQVLRLASESSSISVFDSNDLERCLGTAGRIFLGSTVIRDTGGRDLGSQVLQGCVKGSPCAGPKGHPETGVLLLLVTSLMASDPDISKRLESATAYVGGRAKTLFSGVYVKDSIPGLIALTLFGGLSD
;
A
#
# COMPACT_ATOMS: atom_id res chain seq x y z
N MET A 1 -10.01 66.34 10.14
CA MET A 1 -11.36 66.40 9.53
C MET A 1 -11.86 64.97 9.65
N LYS A 2 -12.61 64.57 10.73
CA LYS A 2 -14.08 64.61 10.90
C LYS A 2 -14.75 64.09 9.62
N SER A 3 -15.56 63.03 9.57
CA SER A 3 -16.72 62.66 10.37
C SER A 3 -17.17 61.24 10.05
N MET A 4 -17.52 60.43 11.02
CA MET A 4 -18.89 60.11 11.51
C MET A 4 -19.64 59.08 10.65
N LEU A 5 -19.84 57.90 11.17
CA LEU A 5 -21.07 57.30 11.78
C LEU A 5 -22.21 56.95 10.85
N ALA A 6 -22.60 55.67 10.82
CA ALA A 6 -23.95 55.22 11.24
C ALA A 6 -24.13 53.69 11.16
N LYS A 7 -24.53 53.08 12.30
CA LYS A 7 -25.32 51.83 12.35
C LYS A 7 -26.79 52.18 12.22
N PRO A 8 -27.62 51.27 11.74
CA PRO A 8 -28.87 50.99 12.49
C PRO A 8 -29.19 49.49 12.59
N LYS A 9 -29.48 49.06 13.79
CA LYS A 9 -30.80 48.78 14.43
C LYS A 9 -31.50 47.47 14.03
N SER A 10 -31.55 46.62 15.02
CA SER A 10 -32.41 45.46 15.27
C SER A 10 -33.91 45.76 15.11
N LYS A 11 -34.68 44.77 14.62
CA LYS A 11 -36.09 44.62 14.90
C LYS A 11 -36.43 43.20 15.38
N LYS A 12 -36.83 43.15 16.64
CA LYS A 12 -37.61 42.11 17.31
C LYS A 12 -39.07 42.26 16.85
N ILE A 13 -39.76 41.18 16.58
CA ILE A 13 -41.23 41.12 16.72
C ILE A 13 -41.60 39.76 17.30
N GLU A 14 -42.44 39.85 18.30
CA GLU A 14 -43.01 38.87 19.19
C GLU A 14 -44.17 38.08 18.60
N SER A 15 -44.31 36.85 19.05
CA SER A 15 -45.45 36.12 19.66
C SER A 15 -46.88 36.28 19.10
N ALA A 16 -47.60 35.16 18.88
CA ALA A 16 -48.78 34.79 19.65
C ALA A 16 -49.53 33.57 19.06
N THR A 17 -49.77 32.56 19.90
CA THR A 17 -51.03 31.92 20.34
C THR A 17 -51.80 31.11 19.27
N SER A 18 -51.99 29.84 19.46
CA SER A 18 -52.75 28.95 20.35
C SER A 18 -54.00 28.31 19.65
N LEU A 19 -54.20 27.04 20.01
CA LEU A 19 -55.46 26.28 20.08
C LEU A 19 -56.04 25.65 18.80
N ASN A 20 -56.08 24.31 18.70
CA ASN A 20 -57.22 23.44 19.03
C ASN A 20 -56.96 22.00 18.57
N GLU A 21 -57.07 21.09 19.54
CA GLU A 21 -57.45 19.69 19.27
C GLU A 21 -58.96 19.62 18.98
N PRO A 22 -59.41 18.57 18.30
CA PRO A 22 -60.35 17.67 18.91
C PRO A 22 -60.10 16.19 18.70
N GLU A 23 -60.45 15.49 19.73
CA GLU A 23 -60.73 14.10 20.03
C GLU A 23 -61.04 13.11 18.91
N GLY A 24 -60.42 11.95 19.02
CA GLY A 24 -61.11 10.68 19.20
C GLY A 24 -61.62 9.94 17.97
N GLN A 25 -60.89 8.85 17.63
CA GLN A 25 -61.52 7.56 17.33
C GLN A 25 -60.51 6.41 17.42
N LYS A 26 -60.80 5.49 18.35
CA LYS A 26 -60.19 4.13 18.39
C LYS A 26 -60.71 3.33 17.21
N LEU A 27 -59.82 2.62 16.48
CA LEU A 27 -60.16 1.35 15.87
C LEU A 27 -58.88 0.66 15.30
N GLY A 28 -58.68 -0.60 15.72
CA GLY A 28 -58.08 -1.62 14.91
C GLY A 28 -56.60 -1.87 15.09
N GLN A 29 -56.22 -2.75 16.04
CA GLN A 29 -55.00 -3.51 15.98
C GLN A 29 -54.91 -4.26 14.65
N LYS A 30 -53.92 -3.96 13.80
CA LYS A 30 -53.45 -4.87 12.77
C LYS A 30 -52.02 -5.20 13.10
N ASN A 31 -51.78 -6.50 13.29
CA ASN A 31 -50.46 -7.11 13.38
C ASN A 31 -49.62 -6.63 12.22
N VAL A 32 -48.48 -6.07 12.55
CA VAL A 32 -47.41 -5.82 11.57
C VAL A 32 -46.50 -7.02 11.69
N ASP A 33 -46.47 -7.83 10.63
CA ASP A 33 -45.59 -8.97 10.44
C ASP A 33 -44.13 -8.50 10.53
N GLU A 34 -43.38 -9.20 11.34
CA GLU A 34 -41.91 -9.12 11.35
C GLU A 34 -41.37 -9.41 9.94
N PRO A 35 -40.38 -8.67 9.45
CA PRO A 35 -39.72 -9.03 8.21
C PRO A 35 -38.91 -10.30 8.44
N THR A 36 -39.36 -11.37 7.82
CA THR A 36 -38.62 -12.64 7.68
C THR A 36 -37.31 -12.34 6.98
N TYR A 37 -36.20 -12.50 7.69
CA TYR A 37 -34.88 -12.59 7.11
C TYR A 37 -34.83 -13.83 6.22
N ILE A 38 -34.75 -13.62 4.93
CA ILE A 38 -34.36 -14.68 4.00
C ILE A 38 -32.85 -14.80 4.12
N GLU A 39 -32.40 -15.86 4.76
CA GLU A 39 -31.01 -16.32 4.64
C GLU A 39 -30.75 -16.67 3.17
N ALA A 40 -30.06 -15.80 2.48
CA ALA A 40 -29.48 -16.13 1.20
C ALA A 40 -28.21 -16.96 1.43
N THR A 41 -28.38 -18.27 1.47
CA THR A 41 -27.29 -19.22 1.27
C THR A 41 -26.94 -19.21 -0.21
N ASP A 42 -25.89 -18.48 -0.58
CA ASP A 42 -25.12 -18.77 -1.78
C ASP A 42 -23.67 -18.31 -1.56
N ASP A 43 -22.91 -19.21 -0.97
CA ASP A 43 -21.51 -19.03 -0.59
C ASP A 43 -20.60 -20.05 -1.31
N SER A 44 -20.81 -20.27 -2.59
CA SER A 44 -19.99 -21.26 -3.34
C SER A 44 -19.16 -20.70 -4.49
N GLY A 45 -19.12 -19.36 -4.67
CA GLY A 45 -18.43 -18.74 -5.79
C GLY A 45 -17.28 -17.79 -5.45
N GLN A 46 -17.04 -17.48 -4.17
CA GLN A 46 -16.06 -16.46 -3.78
C GLN A 46 -14.68 -17.01 -3.37
N GLU A 47 -14.58 -18.28 -2.95
CA GLU A 47 -13.32 -18.85 -2.46
C GLU A 47 -12.24 -19.03 -3.51
N THR A 48 -12.62 -19.17 -4.78
CA THR A 48 -11.71 -19.56 -5.85
C THR A 48 -10.95 -18.41 -6.52
N ILE A 49 -11.48 -17.17 -6.49
CA ILE A 49 -10.88 -16.03 -7.22
C ILE A 49 -9.62 -15.52 -6.54
N GLU A 50 -9.60 -15.55 -5.21
CA GLU A 50 -8.49 -15.02 -4.43
C GLU A 50 -7.35 -16.05 -4.30
N GLU A 51 -7.66 -17.34 -4.24
CA GLU A 51 -6.66 -18.40 -4.30
C GLU A 51 -5.92 -18.43 -5.64
N GLU A 52 -6.60 -18.14 -6.75
CA GLU A 52 -5.96 -18.08 -8.05
C GLU A 52 -5.11 -16.82 -8.28
N ILE A 53 -5.47 -15.67 -7.68
CA ILE A 53 -4.56 -14.51 -7.68
C ILE A 53 -3.25 -14.87 -6.95
N MET A 54 -3.35 -15.56 -5.82
CA MET A 54 -2.18 -16.05 -5.08
C MET A 54 -1.42 -17.13 -5.84
N SER A 55 -2.11 -18.11 -6.46
CA SER A 55 -1.49 -19.23 -7.19
C SER A 55 -0.90 -18.82 -8.53
N THR A 56 -1.46 -17.83 -9.22
CA THR A 56 -0.95 -17.35 -10.49
C THR A 56 0.37 -16.60 -10.34
N ILE A 57 0.61 -16.06 -9.14
CA ILE A 57 1.88 -15.43 -8.78
C ILE A 57 2.93 -16.47 -8.36
N ASP A 58 2.53 -17.64 -7.80
CA ASP A 58 3.43 -18.62 -7.19
C ASP A 58 3.88 -19.79 -8.09
N ASN A 59 3.33 -19.97 -9.29
CA ASN A 59 3.48 -21.23 -10.04
C ASN A 59 4.75 -21.39 -10.90
N LYS A 60 5.83 -20.65 -10.67
CA LYS A 60 7.09 -20.91 -11.41
C LYS A 60 8.35 -21.12 -10.58
N ASP A 61 8.35 -20.91 -9.26
CA ASP A 61 9.59 -20.94 -8.49
C ASP A 61 9.55 -21.79 -7.19
N ASN A 62 8.64 -22.77 -7.05
CA ASN A 62 8.65 -23.68 -5.90
C ASN A 62 8.99 -25.12 -6.31
N GLU A 63 10.24 -25.35 -6.71
CA GLU A 63 10.96 -26.56 -6.40
C GLU A 63 12.12 -26.21 -5.45
N VAL A 64 11.85 -26.05 -4.18
CA VAL A 64 12.85 -26.16 -3.12
C VAL A 64 12.25 -26.91 -1.95
N ALA A 65 12.90 -28.00 -1.67
CA ALA A 65 12.73 -29.01 -0.66
C ALA A 65 12.06 -28.58 0.65
N ASP A 66 11.13 -29.42 1.05
CA ASP A 66 10.69 -29.76 2.39
C ASP A 66 11.88 -30.02 3.34
N ASP A 67 11.66 -29.77 4.61
CA ASP A 67 12.50 -30.00 5.78
C ASP A 67 13.24 -28.79 6.36
N THR A 68 12.51 -28.14 7.29
CA THR A 68 13.00 -27.97 8.67
C THR A 68 11.89 -27.40 9.56
N TYR A 69 11.08 -28.28 10.08
CA TYR A 69 10.26 -28.00 11.26
C TYR A 69 11.20 -27.91 12.45
N ILE A 70 11.50 -26.72 12.94
CA ILE A 70 12.25 -26.53 14.19
C ILE A 70 11.25 -26.68 15.34
N ASN A 71 11.42 -27.74 16.10
CA ASN A 71 10.68 -28.03 17.33
C ASN A 71 11.04 -26.97 18.40
N PRO A 72 10.06 -26.28 19.04
CA PRO A 72 10.32 -25.26 20.05
C PRO A 72 10.83 -25.80 21.41
N ALA A 73 11.20 -27.07 21.53
CA ALA A 73 11.57 -27.69 22.79
C ALA A 73 13.08 -27.96 22.99
N ASP A 74 13.94 -27.49 22.10
CA ASP A 74 15.39 -27.55 22.32
C ASP A 74 15.90 -26.27 22.94
N ASP A 75 15.74 -26.18 24.27
CA ASP A 75 16.41 -25.21 25.14
C ASP A 75 17.91 -25.57 25.19
N ASN A 76 18.72 -24.91 24.37
CA ASN A 76 20.16 -24.85 24.61
C ASN A 76 20.63 -23.39 24.42
N TRP A 77 20.47 -22.61 25.50
CA TRP A 77 21.01 -21.27 25.63
C TRP A 77 22.42 -21.32 26.18
N ASP A 78 23.37 -21.72 25.36
CA ASP A 78 24.79 -21.45 25.67
C ASP A 78 25.18 -20.08 25.10
N PHE A 79 24.92 -19.08 25.91
CA PHE A 79 25.43 -17.73 25.73
C PHE A 79 26.89 -17.68 26.14
N ILE A 80 27.80 -17.90 25.20
CA ILE A 80 29.19 -17.51 25.39
C ILE A 80 29.37 -16.09 24.88
N GLY A 81 29.48 -15.17 25.82
CA GLY A 81 29.84 -13.78 25.57
C GLY A 81 31.23 -13.70 24.96
N GLY A 82 31.34 -13.30 23.74
CA GLY A 82 32.50 -12.67 23.13
C GLY A 82 32.15 -11.19 22.95
N MET A 83 32.72 -10.33 23.78
CA MET A 83 32.86 -8.92 23.46
C MET A 83 33.83 -8.85 22.28
N ASP A 84 33.31 -8.82 21.09
CA ASP A 84 34.05 -8.41 19.91
C ASP A 84 33.86 -6.91 19.70
N GLU A 85 35.03 -6.28 19.59
CA GLU A 85 35.31 -4.88 19.33
C GLU A 85 34.35 -4.23 18.36
N ASP A 86 34.13 -2.94 18.52
CA ASP A 86 33.48 -2.01 17.60
C ASP A 86 33.84 -2.30 16.13
N VAL A 87 33.09 -3.19 15.49
CA VAL A 87 33.12 -3.35 14.06
C VAL A 87 32.36 -2.14 13.53
N ALA A 88 33.13 -1.18 13.00
CA ALA A 88 32.59 -0.11 12.19
C ALA A 88 31.51 -0.69 11.27
N ALA A 89 30.35 -0.04 11.25
CA ALA A 89 29.23 -0.44 10.39
C ALA A 89 29.77 -0.81 9.01
N ASP A 90 29.53 -2.03 8.58
CA ASP A 90 30.10 -2.57 7.34
C ASP A 90 29.57 -1.72 6.18
N ASP A 91 30.40 -0.78 5.69
CA ASP A 91 30.09 0.17 4.61
C ASP A 91 30.05 -0.51 3.23
N ARG A 92 29.76 -1.81 3.19
CA ARG A 92 29.66 -2.53 1.93
C ARG A 92 28.38 -2.18 1.20
N LEU A 93 28.57 -1.94 -0.09
CA LEU A 93 27.45 -1.78 -1.01
C LEU A 93 26.63 -3.07 -1.06
N LEU A 94 25.33 -2.97 -0.82
CA LEU A 94 24.41 -4.10 -0.96
C LEU A 94 24.40 -4.61 -2.41
N PRO A 95 24.20 -5.92 -2.62
CA PRO A 95 24.09 -6.48 -3.97
C PRO A 95 23.02 -5.76 -4.80
N ASP A 96 23.16 -5.81 -6.11
CA ASP A 96 22.15 -5.25 -7.00
C ASP A 96 20.83 -6.04 -6.93
N ASN A 97 19.70 -5.35 -7.14
CA ASN A 97 18.40 -5.99 -7.18
C ASN A 97 18.36 -7.12 -8.20
N THR A 98 17.92 -8.30 -7.79
CA THR A 98 17.70 -9.44 -8.68
C THR A 98 16.25 -9.50 -9.19
N ALA A 99 15.33 -8.83 -8.50
CA ALA A 99 13.94 -8.71 -8.94
C ALA A 99 13.84 -7.90 -10.24
N PRO A 100 13.19 -8.42 -11.30
CA PRO A 100 12.97 -7.68 -12.54
C PRO A 100 12.15 -6.40 -12.27
N SER A 101 12.67 -5.26 -12.72
CA SER A 101 12.01 -3.96 -12.50
C SER A 101 12.39 -2.97 -13.60
N ALA A 102 11.42 -2.19 -14.05
CA ALA A 102 11.65 -1.08 -14.97
C ALA A 102 12.37 0.10 -14.32
N LEU A 103 12.33 0.19 -12.99
CA LEU A 103 12.93 1.25 -12.22
C LEU A 103 14.07 0.70 -11.34
N ASN A 104 15.13 1.45 -11.23
CA ASN A 104 16.19 1.17 -10.25
C ASN A 104 15.73 1.63 -8.87
N CYS A 105 15.17 0.69 -8.08
CA CYS A 105 14.49 0.95 -6.82
C CYS A 105 15.41 0.72 -5.62
N GLY A 106 15.33 1.62 -4.63
CA GLY A 106 15.79 1.41 -3.27
C GLY A 106 14.61 1.45 -2.29
N PHE A 107 14.64 0.64 -1.25
CA PHE A 107 13.60 0.58 -0.23
C PHE A 107 14.16 0.92 1.15
N ILE A 108 13.37 1.65 1.95
CA ILE A 108 13.75 2.04 3.30
C ILE A 108 12.59 1.70 4.24
N GLY A 109 12.72 0.62 5.00
CA GLY A 109 11.76 0.26 6.04
C GLY A 109 12.00 1.08 7.31
N VAL A 110 11.02 1.85 7.79
CA VAL A 110 11.16 2.68 9.00
C VAL A 110 10.30 2.14 10.13
N GLY A 111 10.95 1.83 11.26
CA GLY A 111 10.33 1.21 12.43
C GLY A 111 9.94 -0.26 12.21
N GLY A 112 9.35 -0.90 13.23
CA GLY A 112 9.05 -2.33 13.19
C GLY A 112 8.09 -2.74 12.07
N GLY A 113 7.02 -1.97 11.83
CA GLY A 113 6.05 -2.24 10.76
C GLY A 113 6.67 -2.09 9.37
N GLY A 114 7.39 -0.98 9.14
CA GLY A 114 8.09 -0.71 7.89
C GLY A 114 9.20 -1.73 7.61
N GLY A 115 9.94 -2.15 8.65
CA GLY A 115 10.96 -3.18 8.54
C GLY A 115 10.41 -4.54 8.09
N LYS A 116 9.25 -4.96 8.63
CA LYS A 116 8.58 -6.20 8.21
C LYS A 116 8.07 -6.13 6.78
N LEU A 117 7.60 -4.98 6.32
CA LEU A 117 7.21 -4.79 4.92
C LEU A 117 8.45 -4.76 4.01
N ALA A 118 9.56 -4.14 4.44
CA ALA A 118 10.83 -4.13 3.72
C ALA A 118 11.39 -5.55 3.52
N LYS A 119 11.27 -6.41 4.54
CA LYS A 119 11.67 -7.82 4.44
C LYS A 119 10.92 -8.54 3.30
N ALA A 120 9.64 -8.25 3.09
CA ALA A 120 8.89 -8.85 1.98
C ALA A 120 9.42 -8.43 0.60
N PHE A 121 9.98 -7.22 0.47
CA PHE A 121 10.66 -6.79 -0.75
C PHE A 121 12.04 -7.42 -0.91
N ILE A 122 12.80 -7.58 0.20
CA ILE A 122 14.07 -8.33 0.17
C ILE A 122 13.83 -9.77 -0.30
N ASP A 123 12.80 -10.43 0.22
CA ASP A 123 12.44 -11.80 -0.16
C ASP A 123 12.05 -11.96 -1.64
N LEU A 124 11.63 -10.87 -2.30
CA LEU A 124 11.39 -10.82 -3.74
C LEU A 124 12.64 -10.52 -4.58
N GLY A 125 13.80 -10.27 -3.94
CA GLY A 125 15.04 -9.94 -4.61
C GLY A 125 15.32 -8.43 -4.76
N PHE A 126 14.61 -7.56 -4.03
CA PHE A 126 14.96 -6.14 -3.92
C PHE A 126 16.01 -5.95 -2.82
N THR A 127 17.24 -6.32 -3.12
CA THR A 127 18.38 -6.31 -2.20
C THR A 127 18.82 -4.91 -1.79
N LYS A 128 18.61 -3.88 -2.65
CA LYS A 128 18.86 -2.47 -2.33
C LYS A 128 17.82 -1.95 -1.33
N THR A 129 17.81 -2.54 -0.13
CA THR A 129 16.83 -2.27 0.93
C THR A 129 17.54 -2.10 2.27
N ILE A 130 17.23 -1.03 3.01
CA ILE A 130 17.70 -0.82 4.39
C ILE A 130 16.53 -0.70 5.35
N ILE A 131 16.75 -1.07 6.61
CA ILE A 131 15.76 -0.97 7.69
C ILE A 131 16.30 -0.03 8.75
N VAL A 132 15.63 1.09 8.95
CA VAL A 132 15.94 2.14 9.92
C VAL A 132 15.06 1.95 11.15
N ASN A 133 15.63 1.70 12.31
CA ASN A 133 14.87 1.56 13.55
C ASN A 133 15.60 2.18 14.74
N THR A 134 14.91 2.43 15.84
CA THR A 134 15.45 2.92 17.11
C THR A 134 15.68 1.80 18.12
N THR A 135 15.42 0.54 17.75
CA THR A 135 15.64 -0.65 18.57
C THR A 135 15.86 -1.88 17.68
N GLU A 136 16.65 -2.82 18.13
CA GLU A 136 16.81 -4.11 17.46
C GLU A 136 15.66 -5.10 17.73
N LYS A 137 14.90 -4.88 18.82
CA LYS A 137 13.87 -5.80 19.30
C LYS A 137 12.71 -6.00 18.32
N ASP A 138 12.44 -5.02 17.47
CA ASP A 138 11.33 -5.03 16.50
C ASP A 138 11.76 -5.37 15.07
N LEU A 139 13.03 -5.76 14.88
CA LEU A 139 13.52 -6.15 13.56
C LEU A 139 12.87 -7.46 13.10
N PRO A 140 12.64 -7.62 11.79
CA PRO A 140 12.16 -8.88 11.25
C PRO A 140 13.21 -9.98 11.43
N GLY A 141 12.75 -11.20 11.74
CA GLY A 141 13.64 -12.34 11.86
C GLY A 141 14.38 -12.66 10.55
N GLY A 142 15.62 -13.14 10.65
CA GLY A 142 16.42 -13.54 9.50
C GLY A 142 16.85 -12.38 8.59
N ILE A 143 16.94 -11.15 9.11
CA ILE A 143 17.51 -10.01 8.39
C ILE A 143 18.99 -9.88 8.64
N ASP A 144 19.78 -9.72 7.58
CA ASP A 144 21.22 -9.53 7.69
C ASP A 144 21.55 -8.13 8.22
N LYS A 145 22.60 -8.02 9.04
CA LYS A 145 23.00 -6.76 9.69
C LYS A 145 23.32 -5.65 8.68
N GLU A 146 23.79 -6.00 7.50
CA GLU A 146 24.08 -5.03 6.43
C GLU A 146 22.84 -4.26 5.95
N HIS A 147 21.64 -4.81 6.15
CA HIS A 147 20.39 -4.10 5.88
C HIS A 147 19.93 -3.19 7.02
N VAL A 148 20.55 -3.25 8.21
CA VAL A 148 20.04 -2.62 9.43
C VAL A 148 20.78 -1.34 9.76
N VAL A 149 20.03 -0.27 10.06
CA VAL A 149 20.53 1.02 10.56
C VAL A 149 19.82 1.33 11.86
N ILE A 150 20.53 1.23 12.98
CA ILE A 150 19.99 1.56 14.30
C ILE A 150 20.27 3.04 14.61
N ILE A 151 19.22 3.78 14.87
CA ILE A 151 19.27 5.18 15.27
C ILE A 151 19.58 5.26 16.76
N PRO A 152 20.69 5.91 17.14
CA PRO A 152 21.06 6.04 18.54
C PRO A 152 20.14 7.03 19.30
N GLY A 153 20.22 7.01 20.64
CA GLY A 153 19.54 7.94 21.51
C GLY A 153 18.33 7.39 22.27
N ALA A 154 17.82 6.21 21.88
CA ALA A 154 16.81 5.47 22.63
C ALA A 154 16.84 3.98 22.28
N ASP A 155 16.42 3.10 23.20
CA ASP A 155 16.12 1.70 22.90
C ASP A 155 14.61 1.58 22.58
N GLY A 156 14.24 2.11 21.40
CA GLY A 156 12.87 2.25 20.96
C GLY A 156 12.19 3.53 21.46
N VAL A 157 11.29 4.08 20.67
CA VAL A 157 10.48 5.25 21.03
C VAL A 157 9.06 4.86 21.46
N GLY A 158 8.74 3.56 21.49
CA GLY A 158 7.39 3.09 21.78
C GLY A 158 6.37 3.67 20.78
N LYS A 159 5.40 4.44 21.28
CA LYS A 159 4.39 5.14 20.45
C LYS A 159 4.57 6.66 20.45
N ASP A 160 5.72 7.17 20.86
CA ASP A 160 6.03 8.60 20.88
C ASP A 160 6.56 9.04 19.52
N VAL A 161 5.69 9.66 18.72
CA VAL A 161 6.03 10.16 17.37
C VAL A 161 6.95 11.37 17.43
N ASP A 162 6.79 12.24 18.43
CA ASP A 162 7.61 13.45 18.54
C ASP A 162 9.05 13.09 18.89
N LEU A 163 9.26 12.14 19.79
CA LEU A 163 10.58 11.58 20.05
C LEU A 163 11.13 10.87 18.80
N GLY A 164 10.30 10.13 18.08
CA GLY A 164 10.67 9.50 16.81
C GLY A 164 11.13 10.53 15.78
N LYS A 165 10.36 11.58 15.54
CA LYS A 165 10.71 12.69 14.64
C LYS A 165 12.02 13.37 15.04
N LYS A 166 12.21 13.62 16.33
CA LYS A 166 13.43 14.21 16.86
C LYS A 166 14.64 13.34 16.57
N LEU A 167 14.61 12.06 16.95
CA LEU A 167 15.74 11.15 16.77
C LEU A 167 16.09 10.93 15.30
N LEU A 168 15.09 10.72 14.42
CA LEU A 168 15.30 10.59 12.98
C LEU A 168 15.90 11.84 12.37
N LYS A 169 15.49 13.03 12.83
CA LYS A 169 15.99 14.31 12.32
C LYS A 169 17.43 14.57 12.78
N GLU A 170 17.74 14.33 14.05
CA GLU A 170 19.07 14.47 14.63
C GLU A 170 20.08 13.49 13.99
N ASN A 171 19.65 12.31 13.61
CA ASN A 171 20.47 11.26 12.99
C ASN A 171 20.25 11.12 11.47
N SER A 172 19.65 12.12 10.82
CA SER A 172 19.36 12.06 9.39
C SER A 172 20.59 11.90 8.50
N ALA A 173 21.75 12.40 8.94
CA ALA A 173 23.03 12.22 8.26
C ALA A 173 23.45 10.74 8.25
N LEU A 174 23.28 10.02 9.37
CA LEU A 174 23.56 8.58 9.45
C LEU A 174 22.72 7.80 8.42
N VAL A 175 21.42 8.13 8.28
CA VAL A 175 20.56 7.49 7.29
C VAL A 175 20.99 7.84 5.86
N GLU A 176 21.33 9.11 5.61
CA GLU A 176 21.82 9.58 4.29
C GLU A 176 23.11 8.86 3.90
N ASP A 177 24.06 8.71 4.82
CA ASP A 177 25.33 8.00 4.60
C ASP A 177 25.10 6.49 4.39
N ALA A 178 24.16 5.87 5.14
CA ALA A 178 23.76 4.49 4.89
C ALA A 178 23.12 4.30 3.51
N CYS A 179 22.32 5.27 3.04
CA CYS A 179 21.81 5.23 1.68
C CYS A 179 22.94 5.27 0.64
N ARG A 180 23.95 6.15 0.82
CA ARG A 180 25.09 6.23 -0.10
C ARG A 180 25.95 4.98 -0.10
N SER A 181 26.31 4.48 1.09
CA SER A 181 27.23 3.36 1.21
C SER A 181 26.60 2.02 0.84
N ARG A 182 25.31 1.82 1.18
CA ARG A 182 24.64 0.53 1.03
C ARG A 182 23.75 0.45 -0.21
N LEU A 183 22.95 1.48 -0.52
CA LEU A 183 22.09 1.47 -1.70
C LEU A 183 22.88 1.87 -2.98
N GLY A 184 23.95 2.67 -2.83
CA GLY A 184 24.72 3.17 -3.97
C GLY A 184 23.89 4.14 -4.81
N THR A 185 23.76 3.89 -6.12
CA THR A 185 22.95 4.69 -7.01
C THR A 185 21.59 4.02 -7.25
N VAL A 186 20.53 4.62 -6.74
CA VAL A 186 19.15 4.24 -7.06
C VAL A 186 18.38 5.43 -7.60
N GLU A 187 17.38 5.20 -8.43
CA GLU A 187 16.58 6.25 -9.03
C GLU A 187 15.36 6.59 -8.19
N TRP A 188 14.70 5.58 -7.66
CA TRP A 188 13.48 5.71 -6.88
C TRP A 188 13.66 5.17 -5.47
N LEU A 189 13.21 5.95 -4.48
CA LEU A 189 13.20 5.52 -3.08
C LEU A 189 11.78 5.29 -2.60
N PHE A 190 11.52 4.10 -2.08
CA PHE A 190 10.26 3.73 -1.45
C PHE A 190 10.43 3.65 0.06
N VAL A 191 9.81 4.57 0.79
CA VAL A 191 9.83 4.59 2.26
C VAL A 191 8.64 3.82 2.78
N LEU A 192 8.90 2.71 3.46
CA LEU A 192 7.92 1.77 3.99
C LEU A 192 7.73 2.03 5.48
N ALA A 193 6.51 2.31 5.94
CA ALA A 193 6.28 2.65 7.34
C ALA A 193 4.93 2.16 7.87
N GLY A 194 4.89 1.84 9.17
CA GLY A 194 3.66 1.51 9.88
C GLY A 194 3.08 2.72 10.61
N GLY A 195 1.79 3.02 10.42
CA GLY A 195 1.13 4.21 10.97
C GLY A 195 0.71 4.13 12.44
N GLY A 196 1.09 3.08 13.19
CA GLY A 196 0.68 2.92 14.59
C GLY A 196 1.79 3.10 15.63
N GLY A 197 3.06 2.98 15.19
CA GLY A 197 4.24 3.09 16.06
C GLY A 197 4.86 4.49 16.04
N GLY A 198 5.73 4.80 17.01
CA GLY A 198 6.40 6.10 17.08
C GLY A 198 7.40 6.30 15.94
N THR A 199 8.34 5.37 15.74
CA THR A 199 9.39 5.48 14.70
C THR A 199 8.79 5.46 13.29
N GLY A 200 7.87 4.53 13.00
CA GLY A 200 7.24 4.41 11.68
C GLY A 200 6.43 5.66 11.32
N SER A 201 5.60 6.16 12.24
CA SER A 201 4.80 7.36 12.00
C SER A 201 5.64 8.65 11.87
N ALA A 202 6.90 8.60 12.30
CA ALA A 202 7.84 9.71 12.19
C ALA A 202 8.67 9.70 10.87
N CYS A 203 8.46 8.74 9.97
CA CYS A 203 9.33 8.48 8.82
C CYS A 203 9.54 9.72 7.91
N HIS A 204 8.55 10.59 7.80
CA HIS A 204 8.65 11.80 6.97
C HIS A 204 9.72 12.78 7.45
N ALA A 205 10.18 12.66 8.70
CA ALA A 205 11.31 13.44 9.22
C ALA A 205 12.62 13.20 8.43
N LEU A 206 12.70 12.11 7.68
CA LEU A 206 13.84 11.79 6.81
C LEU A 206 13.74 12.42 5.40
N GLN A 207 12.62 13.05 5.02
CA GLN A 207 12.35 13.52 3.66
C GLN A 207 13.49 14.35 3.08
N ASP A 208 14.01 15.30 3.86
CA ASP A 208 15.09 16.20 3.38
C ASP A 208 16.41 15.44 3.15
N ALA A 209 16.77 14.50 4.04
CA ALA A 209 17.97 13.69 3.91
C ALA A 209 17.89 12.78 2.68
N LEU A 210 16.74 12.11 2.48
CA LEU A 210 16.52 11.25 1.33
C LEU A 210 16.51 12.04 0.01
N SER A 211 15.95 13.25 0.03
CA SER A 211 16.00 14.16 -1.13
C SER A 211 17.44 14.62 -1.44
N ARG A 212 18.27 14.88 -0.43
CA ARG A 212 19.69 15.19 -0.62
C ARG A 212 20.46 14.01 -1.19
N TYR A 213 20.19 12.81 -0.66
CA TYR A 213 20.80 11.58 -1.18
C TYR A 213 20.46 11.39 -2.67
N LEU A 214 19.19 11.43 -3.07
CA LEU A 214 18.79 11.30 -4.49
C LEU A 214 19.47 12.33 -5.37
N LYS A 215 19.56 13.58 -4.91
CA LYS A 215 20.30 14.65 -5.64
C LYS A 215 21.79 14.33 -5.75
N SER A 216 22.41 13.75 -4.73
CA SER A 216 23.83 13.42 -4.72
C SER A 216 24.22 12.30 -5.69
N VAL A 217 23.26 11.44 -6.04
CA VAL A 217 23.42 10.38 -7.05
C VAL A 217 22.81 10.75 -8.40
N GLU A 218 22.50 12.05 -8.60
CA GLU A 218 21.94 12.63 -9.84
C GLU A 218 20.64 11.99 -10.29
N SER A 219 19.88 11.41 -9.36
CA SER A 219 18.59 10.78 -9.65
C SER A 219 17.53 11.81 -10.06
N LYS A 220 16.74 11.46 -11.07
CA LYS A 220 15.52 12.18 -11.47
C LYS A 220 14.27 11.69 -10.76
N GLY A 221 14.37 10.57 -10.08
CA GLY A 221 13.27 9.96 -9.35
C GLY A 221 12.89 10.71 -8.08
N LYS A 222 11.95 10.16 -7.35
CA LYS A 222 11.38 10.76 -6.15
C LYS A 222 11.36 9.79 -4.98
N VAL A 223 11.11 10.34 -3.81
CA VAL A 223 10.72 9.58 -2.62
C VAL A 223 9.22 9.32 -2.69
N VAL A 224 8.82 8.06 -2.60
CA VAL A 224 7.42 7.62 -2.55
C VAL A 224 7.18 6.92 -1.20
N TYR A 225 6.15 7.31 -0.47
CA TYR A 225 5.82 6.68 0.79
C TYR A 225 4.84 5.54 0.59
N ILE A 226 5.08 4.41 1.26
CA ILE A 226 4.17 3.27 1.32
C ILE A 226 3.89 3.04 2.80
N VAL A 227 2.72 3.48 3.25
CA VAL A 227 2.38 3.51 4.67
C VAL A 227 1.23 2.55 4.97
N THR A 228 1.28 1.87 6.11
CA THR A 228 0.18 1.00 6.52
C THR A 228 -0.75 1.73 7.47
N LYS A 229 -2.04 1.71 7.18
CA LYS A 229 -3.11 2.15 8.07
C LYS A 229 -3.39 1.03 9.06
N PRO A 230 -3.40 1.31 10.37
CA PRO A 230 -3.78 0.33 11.39
C PRO A 230 -5.20 -0.20 11.17
N THR A 231 -5.46 -1.40 11.70
CA THR A 231 -6.80 -2.00 11.70
C THR A 231 -7.81 -1.16 12.49
N ALA A 232 -9.09 -1.36 12.24
CA ALA A 232 -10.16 -0.69 12.98
C ALA A 232 -10.05 -0.95 14.48
N GLN A 233 -9.64 -2.15 14.91
CA GLN A 233 -9.43 -2.50 16.30
C GLN A 233 -8.24 -1.75 16.90
N GLU A 234 -7.12 -1.64 16.19
CA GLU A 234 -5.95 -0.89 16.65
C GLU A 234 -6.25 0.61 16.79
N LEU A 235 -7.05 1.17 15.89
CA LEU A 235 -7.46 2.58 15.91
C LEU A 235 -8.39 2.94 17.08
N LEU A 236 -8.91 1.97 17.82
CA LEU A 236 -9.59 2.24 19.11
C LEU A 236 -8.63 2.77 20.19
N ASN A 237 -7.32 2.54 20.03
CA ASN A 237 -6.31 3.14 20.89
C ASN A 237 -6.05 4.59 20.42
N PRO A 238 -6.33 5.62 21.26
CA PRO A 238 -6.19 7.02 20.84
C PRO A 238 -4.78 7.39 20.40
N THR A 239 -3.74 6.80 21.01
CA THR A 239 -2.35 7.05 20.63
C THR A 239 -2.04 6.52 19.25
N ILE A 240 -2.52 5.31 18.91
CA ILE A 240 -2.34 4.73 17.57
C ILE A 240 -3.09 5.57 16.53
N ALA A 241 -4.32 5.99 16.84
CA ALA A 241 -5.10 6.84 15.94
C ALA A 241 -4.39 8.18 15.68
N ALA A 242 -3.92 8.86 16.73
CA ALA A 242 -3.18 10.13 16.60
C ALA A 242 -1.87 9.96 15.81
N ASN A 243 -1.14 8.87 16.04
CA ASN A 243 0.09 8.56 15.29
C ASN A 243 -0.18 8.37 13.80
N TYR A 244 -1.25 7.65 13.47
CA TYR A 244 -1.64 7.46 12.07
C TYR A 244 -2.10 8.77 11.42
N GLU A 245 -2.89 9.59 12.11
CA GLU A 245 -3.30 10.91 11.61
C GLU A 245 -2.08 11.81 11.35
N THR A 246 -1.11 11.83 12.27
CA THR A 246 0.14 12.57 12.10
C THR A 246 0.89 12.12 10.86
N LEU A 247 1.07 10.81 10.68
CA LEU A 247 1.74 10.27 9.49
C LEU A 247 0.99 10.62 8.20
N ASN A 248 -0.33 10.46 8.20
CA ASN A 248 -1.16 10.73 7.03
C ASN A 248 -1.08 12.21 6.60
N GLU A 249 -1.10 13.14 7.55
CA GLU A 249 -0.93 14.56 7.24
C GLU A 249 0.50 14.88 6.77
N ASP A 250 1.53 14.28 7.39
CA ASP A 250 2.93 14.50 7.00
C ASP A 250 3.22 14.08 5.56
N VAL A 251 2.63 12.96 5.07
CA VAL A 251 2.88 12.44 3.70
C VAL A 251 1.94 13.03 2.64
N LYS A 252 0.89 13.74 3.02
CA LYS A 252 -0.19 14.21 2.14
C LYS A 252 0.27 14.99 0.90
N GLY A 253 1.30 15.81 1.03
CA GLY A 253 1.89 16.59 -0.09
C GLY A 253 2.87 15.81 -0.97
N THR A 254 3.12 14.53 -0.69
CA THR A 254 4.08 13.68 -1.38
C THR A 254 3.37 12.54 -2.11
N PRO A 255 3.99 11.89 -3.10
CA PRO A 255 3.48 10.64 -3.64
C PRO A 255 3.43 9.56 -2.56
N HIS A 256 2.26 8.98 -2.30
CA HIS A 256 2.14 7.95 -1.27
C HIS A 256 1.05 6.92 -1.53
N ILE A 257 1.28 5.68 -1.05
CA ILE A 257 0.32 4.57 -1.05
C ILE A 257 -0.09 4.30 0.38
N ILE A 258 -1.39 4.17 0.63
CA ILE A 258 -1.91 3.73 1.93
C ILE A 258 -2.38 2.28 1.80
N ILE A 259 -1.67 1.38 2.46
CA ILE A 259 -2.07 -0.02 2.63
C ILE A 259 -3.06 -0.05 3.80
N ASP A 260 -4.27 -0.52 3.59
CA ASP A 260 -5.28 -0.65 4.63
C ASP A 260 -5.22 -2.06 5.25
N ASN A 261 -4.64 -2.17 6.45
CA ASN A 261 -4.48 -3.45 7.13
C ASN A 261 -5.83 -4.16 7.37
N GLU A 262 -6.91 -3.42 7.63
CA GLU A 262 -8.22 -4.02 7.80
C GLU A 262 -8.67 -4.74 6.51
N ARG A 263 -8.50 -4.09 5.36
CA ARG A 263 -8.81 -4.70 4.06
C ARG A 263 -7.93 -5.91 3.77
N GLN A 264 -6.62 -5.81 4.05
CA GLN A 264 -5.71 -6.94 3.86
C GLN A 264 -6.13 -8.15 4.71
N LEU A 265 -6.46 -7.93 5.98
CA LEU A 265 -6.91 -8.99 6.87
C LEU A 265 -8.24 -9.60 6.42
N GLN A 266 -9.16 -8.80 5.90
CA GLN A 266 -10.40 -9.27 5.30
C GLN A 266 -10.16 -10.17 4.07
N LEU A 267 -9.25 -9.75 3.16
CA LEU A 267 -8.88 -10.52 1.97
C LEU A 267 -8.20 -11.86 2.29
N LEU A 268 -7.50 -11.95 3.43
CA LEU A 268 -6.77 -13.14 3.89
C LEU A 268 -7.54 -13.99 4.91
N ARG A 269 -8.72 -13.51 5.34
CA ARG A 269 -9.53 -14.18 6.36
C ARG A 269 -9.90 -15.60 5.94
N GLY A 270 -9.64 -16.55 6.82
CA GLY A 270 -9.93 -17.98 6.55
C GLY A 270 -8.91 -18.71 5.70
N LYS A 271 -7.95 -17.99 5.07
CA LYS A 271 -6.92 -18.56 4.18
C LYS A 271 -5.59 -18.78 4.89
N VAL A 272 -5.27 -17.91 5.85
CA VAL A 272 -3.98 -17.88 6.53
C VAL A 272 -4.19 -17.91 8.04
N GLY A 273 -3.35 -18.66 8.75
CA GLY A 273 -3.35 -18.69 10.22
C GLY A 273 -2.91 -17.35 10.81
N MET A 274 -3.35 -17.06 12.04
CA MET A 274 -3.15 -15.77 12.70
C MET A 274 -1.68 -15.31 12.73
N LEU A 275 -0.74 -16.23 12.99
CA LEU A 275 0.70 -15.92 13.06
C LEU A 275 1.28 -15.46 11.72
N ASN A 276 0.75 -15.97 10.62
CA ASN A 276 1.23 -15.69 9.27
C ASN A 276 0.44 -14.58 8.56
N MET A 277 -0.57 -14.01 9.20
CA MET A 277 -1.49 -13.06 8.55
C MET A 277 -0.78 -11.79 8.08
N PHE A 278 0.00 -11.14 8.94
CA PHE A 278 0.77 -9.96 8.54
C PHE A 278 1.94 -10.26 7.59
N PRO A 279 2.72 -11.35 7.77
CA PRO A 279 3.69 -11.77 6.75
C PRO A 279 3.05 -11.99 5.37
N ALA A 280 1.92 -12.71 5.31
CA ALA A 280 1.19 -12.93 4.06
C ALA A 280 0.64 -11.61 3.46
N ALA A 281 0.10 -10.71 4.29
CA ALA A 281 -0.36 -9.40 3.85
C ALA A 281 0.76 -8.57 3.22
N ASN A 282 1.93 -8.51 3.88
CA ASN A 282 3.10 -7.80 3.37
C ASN A 282 3.60 -8.41 2.06
N SER A 283 3.69 -9.75 1.98
CA SER A 283 4.08 -10.47 0.77
C SER A 283 3.10 -10.22 -0.39
N THR A 284 1.80 -10.27 -0.14
CA THR A 284 0.76 -10.02 -1.15
C THR A 284 0.90 -8.62 -1.73
N PHE A 285 1.07 -7.60 -0.89
CA PHE A 285 1.28 -6.23 -1.38
C PHE A 285 2.58 -6.09 -2.15
N ALA A 286 3.68 -6.62 -1.62
CA ALA A 286 4.99 -6.55 -2.28
C ALA A 286 4.96 -7.23 -3.67
N LYS A 287 4.33 -8.39 -3.80
CA LYS A 287 4.13 -9.09 -5.07
C LYS A 287 3.28 -8.26 -6.05
N LEU A 288 2.17 -7.67 -5.59
CA LEU A 288 1.32 -6.81 -6.42
C LEU A 288 2.08 -5.59 -6.93
N PHE A 289 2.84 -4.92 -6.08
CA PHE A 289 3.64 -3.76 -6.46
C PHE A 289 4.76 -4.16 -7.42
N HIS A 290 5.48 -5.25 -7.13
CA HIS A 290 6.51 -5.81 -8.01
C HIS A 290 5.96 -6.15 -9.41
N GLN A 291 4.74 -6.67 -9.50
CA GLN A 291 4.14 -7.01 -10.80
C GLN A 291 3.99 -5.78 -11.70
N VAL A 292 3.66 -4.61 -11.16
CA VAL A 292 3.62 -3.36 -11.94
C VAL A 292 5.02 -2.94 -12.39
N LEU A 293 6.02 -2.99 -11.47
CA LEU A 293 7.41 -2.68 -11.79
C LEU A 293 7.96 -3.60 -12.90
N ARG A 294 7.64 -4.88 -12.84
CA ARG A 294 8.05 -5.88 -13.82
C ARG A 294 7.40 -5.67 -15.18
N LEU A 295 6.09 -5.47 -15.24
CA LEU A 295 5.37 -5.28 -16.49
C LEU A 295 5.83 -4.05 -17.25
N ALA A 296 6.25 -2.98 -16.56
CA ALA A 296 6.83 -1.81 -17.19
C ALA A 296 8.21 -2.05 -17.82
N SER A 297 8.87 -3.19 -17.52
CA SER A 297 10.12 -3.63 -18.16
C SER A 297 9.90 -4.67 -19.26
N GLU A 298 8.69 -5.22 -19.39
CA GLU A 298 8.39 -6.25 -20.37
C GLU A 298 7.98 -5.66 -21.72
N SER A 299 8.40 -6.32 -22.80
CA SER A 299 7.91 -6.00 -24.14
C SER A 299 6.50 -6.56 -24.36
N SER A 300 5.70 -5.87 -25.15
CA SER A 300 4.38 -6.34 -25.58
C SER A 300 4.25 -6.24 -27.08
N SER A 301 3.56 -7.21 -27.69
CA SER A 301 3.22 -7.19 -29.12
C SER A 301 1.95 -6.38 -29.42
N ILE A 302 1.20 -5.94 -28.40
CA ILE A 302 -0.08 -5.24 -28.57
C ILE A 302 0.04 -3.77 -28.15
N SER A 303 0.32 -3.51 -26.89
CA SER A 303 0.49 -2.17 -26.34
C SER A 303 1.48 -2.21 -25.18
N VAL A 304 2.49 -1.36 -25.22
CA VAL A 304 3.55 -1.29 -24.22
C VAL A 304 3.23 -0.19 -23.22
N PHE A 305 3.43 -0.52 -21.95
CA PHE A 305 3.51 0.40 -20.85
C PHE A 305 4.97 0.45 -20.40
N ASP A 306 5.59 1.60 -20.42
CA ASP A 306 7.02 1.74 -20.18
C ASP A 306 7.36 2.42 -18.82
N SER A 307 8.66 2.50 -18.54
CA SER A 307 9.15 3.11 -17.31
C SER A 307 8.74 4.58 -17.18
N ASN A 308 8.70 5.37 -18.29
CA ASN A 308 8.32 6.78 -18.24
C ASN A 308 6.87 6.97 -17.83
N ASP A 309 5.99 6.09 -18.30
CA ASP A 309 4.57 6.10 -17.93
C ASP A 309 4.40 5.78 -16.44
N LEU A 310 5.16 4.78 -15.94
CA LEU A 310 5.17 4.41 -14.53
C LEU A 310 5.73 5.55 -13.66
N GLU A 311 6.84 6.16 -14.06
CA GLU A 311 7.45 7.30 -13.37
C GLU A 311 6.50 8.49 -13.23
N ARG A 312 5.73 8.78 -14.29
CA ARG A 312 4.72 9.85 -14.26
C ARG A 312 3.65 9.56 -13.23
N CYS A 313 3.17 8.31 -13.16
CA CYS A 313 2.14 7.93 -12.22
C CYS A 313 2.67 7.93 -10.76
N LEU A 314 3.82 7.32 -10.51
CA LEU A 314 4.45 7.27 -9.18
C LEU A 314 4.95 8.63 -8.72
N GLY A 315 5.34 9.51 -9.65
CA GLY A 315 5.87 10.84 -9.33
C GLY A 315 4.80 11.91 -9.11
N THR A 316 3.52 11.61 -9.34
CA THR A 316 2.43 12.56 -9.12
C THR A 316 2.18 12.74 -7.62
N ALA A 317 2.20 13.99 -7.13
CA ALA A 317 1.92 14.29 -5.73
C ALA A 317 0.49 13.85 -5.34
N GLY A 318 0.32 13.42 -4.10
CA GLY A 318 -0.93 12.92 -3.57
C GLY A 318 -0.98 11.40 -3.48
N ARG A 319 -2.13 10.88 -3.15
CA ARG A 319 -2.30 9.46 -2.88
C ARG A 319 -2.30 8.63 -4.17
N ILE A 320 -1.68 7.46 -4.08
CA ILE A 320 -1.63 6.46 -5.14
C ILE A 320 -2.47 5.27 -4.71
N PHE A 321 -3.35 4.83 -5.57
CA PHE A 321 -4.12 3.59 -5.43
C PHE A 321 -3.55 2.52 -6.34
N LEU A 322 -3.47 1.28 -5.87
CA LEU A 322 -3.05 0.11 -6.64
C LEU A 322 -4.02 -1.04 -6.38
N GLY A 323 -4.49 -1.69 -7.44
CA GLY A 323 -5.38 -2.83 -7.33
C GLY A 323 -5.26 -3.78 -8.51
N SER A 324 -5.66 -5.02 -8.30
CA SER A 324 -5.71 -6.05 -9.35
C SER A 324 -6.97 -6.89 -9.24
N THR A 325 -7.33 -7.54 -10.35
CA THR A 325 -8.45 -8.48 -10.40
C THR A 325 -8.25 -9.53 -11.48
N VAL A 326 -8.88 -10.68 -11.31
CA VAL A 326 -8.99 -11.73 -12.32
C VAL A 326 -10.43 -11.80 -12.80
N ILE A 327 -10.64 -11.73 -14.11
CA ILE A 327 -11.96 -11.83 -14.73
C ILE A 327 -11.99 -13.08 -15.61
N ARG A 328 -12.78 -14.07 -15.20
CA ARG A 328 -12.91 -15.34 -15.93
C ARG A 328 -13.94 -15.26 -17.06
N ASP A 329 -15.04 -14.55 -16.83
CA ASP A 329 -16.07 -14.34 -17.83
C ASP A 329 -16.00 -12.92 -18.40
N THR A 330 -15.40 -12.81 -19.57
CA THR A 330 -15.34 -11.55 -20.35
C THR A 330 -16.60 -11.32 -21.20
N GLY A 331 -17.57 -12.26 -21.18
CA GLY A 331 -18.69 -12.31 -22.15
C GLY A 331 -19.91 -11.49 -21.79
N GLY A 332 -20.20 -11.27 -20.52
CA GLY A 332 -21.57 -10.97 -20.11
C GLY A 332 -21.95 -9.52 -19.84
N ARG A 333 -21.01 -8.61 -19.50
CA ARG A 333 -21.30 -7.24 -19.02
C ARG A 333 -20.26 -6.25 -19.49
N ASP A 334 -20.45 -4.97 -19.14
CA ASP A 334 -19.47 -3.91 -19.31
C ASP A 334 -18.13 -4.30 -18.64
N LEU A 335 -17.17 -4.73 -19.43
CA LEU A 335 -15.86 -5.21 -18.97
C LEU A 335 -15.10 -4.11 -18.23
N GLY A 336 -15.24 -2.85 -18.65
CA GLY A 336 -14.58 -1.73 -17.97
C GLY A 336 -15.06 -1.54 -16.54
N SER A 337 -16.36 -1.68 -16.31
CA SER A 337 -16.95 -1.64 -14.97
C SER A 337 -16.48 -2.82 -14.11
N GLN A 338 -16.42 -4.03 -14.69
CA GLN A 338 -15.93 -5.22 -13.98
C GLN A 338 -14.46 -5.08 -13.58
N VAL A 339 -13.61 -4.59 -14.50
CA VAL A 339 -12.19 -4.31 -14.24
C VAL A 339 -12.04 -3.35 -13.07
N LEU A 340 -12.70 -2.19 -13.14
CA LEU A 340 -12.54 -1.15 -12.13
C LEU A 340 -13.08 -1.59 -10.76
N GLN A 341 -14.27 -2.16 -10.71
CA GLN A 341 -14.87 -2.64 -9.47
C GLN A 341 -14.07 -3.81 -8.87
N GLY A 342 -13.63 -4.75 -9.70
CA GLY A 342 -12.80 -5.86 -9.29
C GLY A 342 -11.47 -5.40 -8.69
N CYS A 343 -10.75 -4.48 -9.37
CA CYS A 343 -9.51 -3.91 -8.87
C CYS A 343 -9.70 -3.17 -7.54
N VAL A 344 -10.80 -2.42 -7.39
CA VAL A 344 -11.10 -1.75 -6.11
C VAL A 344 -11.45 -2.76 -5.01
N LYS A 345 -12.22 -3.81 -5.32
CA LYS A 345 -12.62 -4.83 -4.35
C LYS A 345 -11.42 -5.68 -3.89
N GLY A 346 -10.57 -6.11 -4.83
CA GLY A 346 -9.40 -6.96 -4.56
C GLY A 346 -8.16 -6.21 -4.06
N SER A 347 -8.20 -4.87 -3.95
CA SER A 347 -7.05 -4.08 -3.55
C SER A 347 -6.78 -4.14 -2.05
N PRO A 348 -5.52 -4.31 -1.63
CA PRO A 348 -5.10 -4.13 -0.24
C PRO A 348 -5.00 -2.65 0.16
N CYS A 349 -5.08 -1.73 -0.80
CA CYS A 349 -4.94 -0.29 -0.56
C CYS A 349 -6.25 0.36 -0.12
N ALA A 350 -6.15 1.49 0.55
CA ALA A 350 -7.30 2.35 0.80
C ALA A 350 -7.98 2.74 -0.52
N GLY A 351 -9.31 2.61 -0.58
CA GLY A 351 -10.08 2.82 -1.80
C GLY A 351 -9.83 4.19 -2.46
N PRO A 352 -9.88 4.29 -3.78
CA PRO A 352 -9.65 5.55 -4.49
C PRO A 352 -10.77 6.55 -4.19
N LYS A 353 -10.40 7.81 -3.93
CA LYS A 353 -11.31 8.94 -3.76
C LYS A 353 -10.94 10.06 -4.72
N GLY A 354 -11.94 10.78 -5.21
CA GLY A 354 -11.71 11.89 -6.14
C GLY A 354 -11.36 11.44 -7.56
N HIS A 355 -10.86 12.38 -8.35
CA HIS A 355 -10.40 12.14 -9.72
C HIS A 355 -8.88 12.06 -9.76
N PRO A 356 -8.29 10.92 -10.18
CA PRO A 356 -6.85 10.81 -10.32
C PRO A 356 -6.32 11.68 -11.46
N GLU A 357 -5.13 12.26 -11.23
CA GLU A 357 -4.39 12.97 -12.27
C GLU A 357 -3.88 12.00 -13.34
N THR A 358 -3.39 10.84 -12.89
CA THR A 358 -2.84 9.80 -13.77
C THR A 358 -3.46 8.46 -13.45
N GLY A 359 -3.66 7.65 -14.48
CA GLY A 359 -4.11 6.27 -14.37
C GLY A 359 -3.22 5.34 -15.18
N VAL A 360 -3.11 4.11 -14.72
CA VAL A 360 -2.49 3.00 -15.43
C VAL A 360 -3.48 1.86 -15.48
N LEU A 361 -3.62 1.23 -16.65
CA LEU A 361 -4.37 -0.01 -16.84
C LEU A 361 -3.49 -1.02 -17.56
N LEU A 362 -3.14 -2.10 -16.88
CA LEU A 362 -2.40 -3.22 -17.46
C LEU A 362 -3.33 -4.42 -17.58
N LEU A 363 -3.40 -4.98 -18.77
CA LEU A 363 -4.24 -6.13 -19.07
C LEU A 363 -3.35 -7.29 -19.51
N LEU A 364 -3.49 -8.43 -18.83
CA LEU A 364 -2.84 -9.67 -19.21
C LEU A 364 -3.93 -10.57 -19.80
N VAL A 365 -3.72 -11.01 -21.03
CA VAL A 365 -4.66 -11.82 -21.80
C VAL A 365 -3.99 -13.08 -22.31
N THR A 366 -4.76 -14.15 -22.56
CA THR A 366 -4.23 -15.33 -23.25
C THR A 366 -4.11 -15.07 -24.77
N SER A 367 -3.31 -15.84 -25.48
CA SER A 367 -3.21 -15.79 -26.95
C SER A 367 -4.58 -16.00 -27.63
N LEU A 368 -5.41 -16.86 -27.05
CA LEU A 368 -6.78 -17.10 -27.53
C LEU A 368 -7.63 -15.84 -27.41
N MET A 369 -7.59 -15.15 -26.27
CA MET A 369 -8.29 -13.88 -26.06
C MET A 369 -7.78 -12.78 -27.00
N ALA A 370 -6.47 -12.68 -27.16
CA ALA A 370 -5.85 -11.69 -28.04
C ALA A 370 -6.18 -11.88 -29.52
N SER A 371 -6.49 -13.11 -29.90
CA SER A 371 -6.87 -13.48 -31.30
C SER A 371 -8.37 -13.31 -31.56
N ASP A 372 -9.20 -13.06 -30.56
CA ASP A 372 -10.64 -12.88 -30.69
C ASP A 372 -10.99 -11.41 -30.92
N PRO A 373 -11.57 -11.05 -32.10
CA PRO A 373 -11.93 -9.65 -32.40
C PRO A 373 -12.97 -9.06 -31.45
N ASP A 374 -13.89 -9.87 -30.92
CA ASP A 374 -14.91 -9.39 -30.00
C ASP A 374 -14.32 -9.08 -28.63
N ILE A 375 -13.38 -9.88 -28.17
CA ILE A 375 -12.62 -9.62 -26.96
C ILE A 375 -11.75 -8.37 -27.14
N SER A 376 -11.05 -8.24 -28.25
CA SER A 376 -10.25 -7.04 -28.55
C SER A 376 -11.07 -5.76 -28.46
N LYS A 377 -12.25 -5.72 -29.06
CA LYS A 377 -13.16 -4.58 -28.97
C LYS A 377 -13.63 -4.29 -27.54
N ARG A 378 -13.84 -5.33 -26.73
CA ARG A 378 -14.19 -5.18 -25.31
C ARG A 378 -13.04 -4.64 -24.47
N LEU A 379 -11.80 -5.05 -24.76
CA LEU A 379 -10.60 -4.51 -24.11
C LEU A 379 -10.42 -3.01 -24.42
N GLU A 380 -10.65 -2.59 -25.67
CA GLU A 380 -10.64 -1.18 -26.07
C GLU A 380 -11.72 -0.39 -25.30
N SER A 381 -12.94 -0.93 -25.23
CA SER A 381 -14.03 -0.32 -24.47
C SER A 381 -13.72 -0.23 -22.97
N ALA A 382 -13.09 -1.26 -22.39
CA ALA A 382 -12.67 -1.27 -21.00
C ALA A 382 -11.57 -0.22 -20.74
N THR A 383 -10.61 -0.11 -21.64
CA THR A 383 -9.57 0.92 -21.59
C THR A 383 -10.16 2.32 -21.66
N ALA A 384 -11.10 2.56 -22.57
CA ALA A 384 -11.80 3.84 -22.66
C ALA A 384 -12.63 4.17 -21.41
N TYR A 385 -13.30 3.16 -20.84
CA TYR A 385 -14.08 3.33 -19.60
C TYR A 385 -13.21 3.70 -18.39
N VAL A 386 -12.08 3.00 -18.21
CA VAL A 386 -11.11 3.31 -17.13
C VAL A 386 -10.43 4.66 -17.41
N GLY A 387 -10.13 4.96 -18.68
CA GLY A 387 -9.54 6.24 -19.12
C GLY A 387 -10.42 7.44 -18.77
N GLY A 388 -11.74 7.31 -18.84
CA GLY A 388 -12.68 8.35 -18.42
C GLY A 388 -12.67 8.65 -16.91
N ARG A 389 -11.87 7.90 -16.11
CA ARG A 389 -11.75 8.08 -14.66
C ARG A 389 -10.47 8.83 -14.24
N ALA A 390 -9.53 9.06 -15.14
CA ALA A 390 -8.29 9.77 -14.89
C ALA A 390 -8.09 10.88 -15.93
N LYS A 391 -7.31 11.91 -15.61
CA LYS A 391 -7.00 12.96 -16.59
C LYS A 391 -6.10 12.42 -17.71
N THR A 392 -5.19 11.52 -17.37
CA THR A 392 -4.32 10.84 -18.32
C THR A 392 -4.29 9.35 -17.99
N LEU A 393 -4.52 8.49 -18.98
CA LEU A 393 -4.41 7.03 -18.82
C LEU A 393 -3.22 6.52 -19.64
N PHE A 394 -2.39 5.72 -19.00
CA PHE A 394 -1.38 4.86 -19.64
C PHE A 394 -1.90 3.43 -19.64
N SER A 395 -1.68 2.69 -20.71
CA SER A 395 -2.18 1.32 -20.79
C SER A 395 -1.20 0.39 -21.47
N GLY A 396 -1.18 -0.86 -21.00
CA GLY A 396 -0.42 -1.95 -21.58
C GLY A 396 -1.27 -3.22 -21.70
N VAL A 397 -1.06 -3.99 -22.75
CA VAL A 397 -1.72 -5.28 -22.96
C VAL A 397 -0.66 -6.33 -23.23
N TYR A 398 -0.58 -7.36 -22.39
CA TYR A 398 0.45 -8.39 -22.42
C TYR A 398 -0.19 -9.76 -22.63
N VAL A 399 0.42 -10.57 -23.52
CA VAL A 399 -0.04 -11.94 -23.78
C VAL A 399 0.68 -12.91 -22.83
N LYS A 400 -0.09 -13.65 -22.05
CA LYS A 400 0.37 -14.64 -21.07
C LYS A 400 -0.57 -15.84 -21.10
N ASP A 401 -0.12 -16.98 -21.62
CA ASP A 401 -1.01 -18.15 -21.79
C ASP A 401 -1.22 -18.98 -20.51
N SER A 402 -0.41 -18.73 -19.45
CA SER A 402 -0.49 -19.45 -18.18
C SER A 402 -1.38 -18.76 -17.15
N ILE A 403 -2.38 -17.97 -17.57
CA ILE A 403 -3.29 -17.25 -16.67
C ILE A 403 -4.71 -17.82 -16.71
N PRO A 404 -5.47 -17.79 -15.60
CA PRO A 404 -6.79 -18.44 -15.52
C PRO A 404 -7.91 -17.64 -16.20
N GLY A 405 -7.60 -16.44 -16.69
CA GLY A 405 -8.55 -15.52 -17.33
C GLY A 405 -7.89 -14.19 -17.62
N LEU A 406 -8.66 -13.14 -17.87
CA LEU A 406 -8.15 -11.78 -17.98
C LEU A 406 -7.69 -11.29 -16.61
N ILE A 407 -6.40 -10.93 -16.47
CA ILE A 407 -5.90 -10.24 -15.29
C ILE A 407 -5.82 -8.75 -15.61
N ALA A 408 -6.39 -7.92 -14.75
CA ALA A 408 -6.28 -6.48 -14.86
C ALA A 408 -5.60 -5.90 -13.61
N LEU A 409 -4.64 -4.99 -13.82
CA LEU A 409 -4.03 -4.19 -12.78
C LEU A 409 -4.33 -2.71 -13.07
N THR A 410 -4.67 -1.97 -12.02
CA THR A 410 -4.87 -0.51 -12.11
C THR A 410 -4.03 0.20 -11.09
N LEU A 411 -3.46 1.34 -11.49
CA LEU A 411 -2.77 2.27 -10.60
C LEU A 411 -3.31 3.66 -10.90
N PHE A 412 -3.73 4.38 -9.86
CA PHE A 412 -4.22 5.75 -9.97
C PHE A 412 -3.37 6.65 -9.09
N GLY A 413 -2.76 7.68 -9.69
CA GLY A 413 -1.91 8.65 -9.00
C GLY A 413 -2.56 10.03 -8.90
N GLY A 414 -2.16 10.80 -7.87
CA GLY A 414 -2.68 12.15 -7.65
C GLY A 414 -4.12 12.17 -7.14
N LEU A 415 -4.52 11.15 -6.39
CA LEU A 415 -5.82 11.13 -5.71
C LEU A 415 -5.81 12.11 -4.52
N SER A 416 -6.97 12.70 -4.24
CA SER A 416 -7.21 13.43 -2.99
C SER A 416 -7.38 12.45 -1.82
N ASP A 417 -7.01 12.91 -0.63
CA ASP A 417 -7.17 12.16 0.63
C ASP A 417 -8.60 12.17 1.15
#